data_b0dc9143f132b93bd1428a46b50fa3ca
#
_entry.id   b0dc9143f132b93bd1428a46b50fa3ca
#
_cell.length_a   1.000
_cell.length_b   1.000
_cell.length_c   1.000
_cell.angle_alpha   90.00
_cell.angle_beta   90.00
_cell.angle_gamma   90.00
#
_symmetry.space_group_name_H-M   'P 1'
#
loop_
_entity.id
_entity.type
_entity.pdbx_description
1 polymer ?
#
loop_
_entity_poly.entity_id
_entity_poly.type
_entity_poly.pdbx_seq_one_letter_code
_entity_poly.pdbx_strand_id
1 'polypeptide(L)'
;MNQELLMNPNCLVAALEKPAAEFTKADIISFIQKNNIRMVNFMYPAADGRLKTLNFVINNAAYLDAILTCGERVDGSSLFPFIEAGSSDLYVVPRFRTAFVDPFAEIPTLSMLCSFFNKDGEPLESSPEHTLHKACKAFTDVTGMEFQAMGELEYYVISPDTGMFQATDQRGYHESAPYAKFNDFRTQCMSYIAQTGGQIKYGHSEVGNFTLDGMIYEQNEIEFLPVHAEDAADQLMIAKWVNRNLGYRYGYNVTFAPKITAGKAGSGLHIHMRIVKDGQNQMLKDGVLSETARKAIAGMMELAPSITAFGNTNPTSYFRLVPHQEAPTNVCWGDRNRSVLVRVPLGWAAKTDMCTLANPLESESHFDTSQKQTVEMRSPDGSADLYQLLAGLAVACRHGFEIEQALDIAKRTYVNVNIHQKENEDKLKALAQLPDSCAASAECLQKQRAVFEQYNVFSPAMIDGIIRKLRSYEDKTLRADLEGKPEEMLELVHKYFHCG
;
A
#
# COMPACT_ATOMS: atom_id res chain seq x y z
N MET A 1 -17.83 -22.01 -19.94
CA MET A 1 -17.07 -21.76 -18.71
C MET A 1 -15.96 -20.77 -19.07
N ASN A 2 -15.90 -19.60 -18.42
CA ASN A 2 -14.86 -18.61 -18.70
C ASN A 2 -13.54 -19.11 -18.11
N GLN A 3 -12.55 -19.41 -18.96
CA GLN A 3 -11.29 -20.02 -18.57
C GLN A 3 -10.49 -19.12 -17.61
N GLU A 4 -10.61 -17.80 -17.72
CA GLU A 4 -9.98 -16.85 -16.80
C GLU A 4 -10.51 -16.94 -15.37
N LEU A 5 -11.84 -17.12 -15.19
CA LEU A 5 -12.43 -17.30 -13.87
C LEU A 5 -12.01 -18.61 -13.21
N LEU A 6 -11.79 -19.68 -14.00
CA LEU A 6 -11.33 -20.96 -13.48
C LEU A 6 -9.85 -20.95 -13.05
N MET A 7 -9.05 -20.10 -13.66
CA MET A 7 -7.63 -19.92 -13.29
C MET A 7 -7.44 -18.93 -12.11
N ASN A 8 -8.52 -18.30 -11.66
CA ASN A 8 -8.43 -17.34 -10.54
C ASN A 8 -8.04 -18.08 -9.25
N PRO A 9 -6.99 -17.63 -8.52
CA PRO A 9 -6.56 -18.29 -7.29
C PRO A 9 -7.60 -18.24 -6.15
N ASN A 10 -8.50 -17.23 -6.14
CA ASN A 10 -9.60 -17.21 -5.19
C ASN A 10 -10.66 -18.28 -5.57
N CYS A 11 -10.76 -19.31 -4.75
CA CYS A 11 -11.65 -20.44 -5.03
C CYS A 11 -13.15 -20.07 -5.09
N LEU A 12 -13.58 -18.94 -4.50
CA LEU A 12 -14.96 -18.45 -4.64
C LEU A 12 -15.22 -18.01 -6.09
N VAL A 13 -14.28 -17.29 -6.69
CA VAL A 13 -14.40 -16.84 -8.10
C VAL A 13 -14.54 -18.03 -9.03
N ALA A 14 -13.71 -19.05 -8.85
CA ALA A 14 -13.77 -20.28 -9.65
C ALA A 14 -15.06 -21.07 -9.41
N ALA A 15 -15.48 -21.23 -8.14
CA ALA A 15 -16.66 -22.03 -7.76
C ALA A 15 -18.01 -21.36 -8.11
N LEU A 16 -18.04 -20.02 -8.10
CA LEU A 16 -19.23 -19.23 -8.45
C LEU A 16 -19.26 -18.85 -9.95
N GLU A 17 -18.17 -19.10 -10.67
CA GLU A 17 -17.98 -18.68 -12.07
C GLU A 17 -18.29 -17.19 -12.32
N LYS A 18 -17.87 -16.33 -11.35
CA LYS A 18 -18.28 -14.93 -11.25
C LYS A 18 -17.16 -14.07 -10.70
N PRO A 19 -16.90 -12.86 -11.26
CA PRO A 19 -15.94 -11.94 -10.68
C PRO A 19 -16.32 -11.55 -9.25
N ALA A 20 -15.33 -11.37 -8.38
CA ALA A 20 -15.58 -11.03 -6.98
C ALA A 20 -16.40 -9.72 -6.79
N ALA A 21 -16.22 -8.75 -7.68
CA ALA A 21 -16.98 -7.50 -7.67
C ALA A 21 -18.51 -7.68 -7.80
N GLU A 22 -18.94 -8.85 -8.31
CA GLU A 22 -20.35 -9.18 -8.53
C GLU A 22 -20.93 -10.10 -7.44
N PHE A 23 -20.16 -10.44 -6.39
CA PHE A 23 -20.66 -11.31 -5.33
C PHE A 23 -21.81 -10.67 -4.57
N THR A 24 -22.86 -11.46 -4.37
CA THR A 24 -24.06 -11.12 -3.59
C THR A 24 -24.13 -11.94 -2.31
N LYS A 25 -25.01 -11.53 -1.37
CA LYS A 25 -25.28 -12.31 -0.17
C LYS A 25 -25.71 -13.75 -0.48
N ALA A 26 -26.52 -13.92 -1.54
CA ALA A 26 -26.98 -15.24 -1.97
C ALA A 26 -25.82 -16.13 -2.46
N ASP A 27 -24.85 -15.55 -3.17
CA ASP A 27 -23.63 -16.26 -3.60
C ASP A 27 -22.82 -16.72 -2.38
N ILE A 28 -22.62 -15.85 -1.39
CA ILE A 28 -21.90 -16.16 -0.16
C ILE A 28 -22.58 -17.30 0.61
N ILE A 29 -23.89 -17.22 0.81
CA ILE A 29 -24.66 -18.28 1.48
C ILE A 29 -24.57 -19.60 0.72
N SER A 30 -24.71 -19.56 -0.62
CA SER A 30 -24.60 -20.76 -1.46
C SER A 30 -23.22 -21.40 -1.37
N PHE A 31 -22.15 -20.58 -1.40
CA PHE A 31 -20.78 -21.07 -1.28
C PHE A 31 -20.54 -21.72 0.10
N ILE A 32 -20.98 -21.09 1.19
CA ILE A 32 -20.89 -21.59 2.56
C ILE A 32 -21.53 -22.98 2.67
N GLN A 33 -22.76 -23.13 2.16
CA GLN A 33 -23.50 -24.39 2.22
C GLN A 33 -22.84 -25.51 1.40
N LYS A 34 -22.38 -25.21 0.19
CA LYS A 34 -21.77 -26.19 -0.71
C LYS A 34 -20.39 -26.65 -0.26
N ASN A 35 -19.63 -25.79 0.41
CA ASN A 35 -18.23 -26.05 0.78
C ASN A 35 -18.03 -26.36 2.27
N ASN A 36 -19.11 -26.64 3.00
CA ASN A 36 -19.03 -27.03 4.42
C ASN A 36 -18.31 -26.00 5.30
N ILE A 37 -18.44 -24.72 4.96
CA ILE A 37 -17.90 -23.63 5.78
C ILE A 37 -18.65 -23.60 7.11
N ARG A 38 -17.93 -23.50 8.21
CA ARG A 38 -18.48 -23.60 9.58
C ARG A 38 -18.44 -22.30 10.35
N MET A 39 -17.53 -21.40 9.94
CA MET A 39 -17.33 -20.11 10.58
C MET A 39 -17.27 -18.98 9.54
N VAL A 40 -17.63 -17.79 10.00
CA VAL A 40 -17.46 -16.54 9.23
C VAL A 40 -16.64 -15.57 10.06
N ASN A 41 -15.69 -14.92 9.44
CA ASN A 41 -14.91 -13.84 10.03
C ASN A 41 -15.29 -12.49 9.40
N PHE A 42 -15.57 -11.51 10.24
CA PHE A 42 -15.61 -10.11 9.84
C PHE A 42 -14.30 -9.46 10.22
N MET A 43 -13.61 -8.93 9.22
CA MET A 43 -12.29 -8.32 9.37
C MET A 43 -12.37 -6.83 9.03
N TYR A 44 -11.67 -5.99 9.78
CA TYR A 44 -11.69 -4.55 9.57
C TYR A 44 -10.40 -3.89 10.08
N PRO A 45 -9.93 -2.79 9.43
CA PRO A 45 -8.76 -2.07 9.89
C PRO A 45 -9.05 -1.28 11.17
N ALA A 46 -8.02 -1.09 12.00
CA ALA A 46 -8.05 -0.17 13.14
C ALA A 46 -6.94 0.87 13.00
N ALA A 47 -6.94 1.87 13.88
CA ALA A 47 -5.99 3.00 13.85
C ALA A 47 -4.52 2.60 14.05
N ASP A 48 -4.25 1.36 14.49
CA ASP A 48 -2.91 0.80 14.59
C ASP A 48 -2.40 0.16 13.28
N GLY A 49 -3.18 0.24 12.19
CA GLY A 49 -2.85 -0.30 10.88
C GLY A 49 -3.00 -1.82 10.77
N ARG A 50 -3.63 -2.47 11.75
CA ARG A 50 -3.83 -3.93 11.77
C ARG A 50 -5.27 -4.32 11.51
N LEU A 51 -5.47 -5.48 10.88
CA LEU A 51 -6.80 -6.09 10.80
C LEU A 51 -7.22 -6.67 12.16
N LYS A 52 -8.40 -6.27 12.59
CA LYS A 52 -9.14 -6.88 13.72
C LYS A 52 -10.14 -7.86 13.17
N THR A 53 -10.58 -8.82 14.00
CA THR A 53 -11.44 -9.91 13.54
C THR A 53 -12.51 -10.23 14.57
N LEU A 54 -13.76 -10.36 14.09
CA LEU A 54 -14.85 -11.04 14.82
C LEU A 54 -15.07 -12.42 14.21
N ASN A 55 -15.18 -13.42 15.05
CA ASN A 55 -15.38 -14.81 14.66
C ASN A 55 -16.82 -15.26 14.96
N PHE A 56 -17.55 -15.71 13.95
CA PHE A 56 -18.92 -16.19 14.08
C PHE A 56 -18.99 -17.68 13.80
N VAL A 57 -19.62 -18.44 14.71
CA VAL A 57 -20.03 -19.82 14.46
C VAL A 57 -21.37 -19.78 13.71
N ILE A 58 -21.50 -20.51 12.61
CA ILE A 58 -22.75 -20.60 11.84
C ILE A 58 -23.68 -21.53 12.58
N ASN A 59 -24.56 -20.99 13.42
CA ASN A 59 -25.52 -21.78 14.23
C ASN A 59 -26.67 -22.37 13.38
N ASN A 60 -27.15 -21.57 12.41
CA ASN A 60 -28.22 -21.96 11.48
C ASN A 60 -28.30 -20.93 10.32
N ALA A 61 -29.12 -21.21 9.31
CA ALA A 61 -29.27 -20.37 8.13
C ALA A 61 -29.86 -18.98 8.45
N ALA A 62 -30.81 -18.91 9.39
CA ALA A 62 -31.43 -17.63 9.77
C ALA A 62 -30.42 -16.71 10.48
N TYR A 63 -29.58 -17.26 11.33
CA TYR A 63 -28.51 -16.50 12.00
C TYR A 63 -27.45 -16.03 10.99
N LEU A 64 -27.05 -16.91 10.07
CA LEU A 64 -26.12 -16.54 9.00
C LEU A 64 -26.68 -15.39 8.14
N ASP A 65 -27.94 -15.49 7.72
CA ASP A 65 -28.59 -14.44 6.95
C ASP A 65 -28.63 -13.11 7.73
N ALA A 66 -28.92 -13.17 9.03
CA ALA A 66 -28.97 -11.98 9.88
C ALA A 66 -27.60 -11.28 9.98
N ILE A 67 -26.52 -11.98 10.28
CA ILE A 67 -25.18 -11.35 10.41
C ILE A 67 -24.68 -10.82 9.07
N LEU A 68 -24.96 -11.50 7.96
CA LEU A 68 -24.59 -11.02 6.63
C LEU A 68 -25.41 -9.81 6.18
N THR A 69 -26.61 -9.61 6.73
CA THR A 69 -27.49 -8.50 6.38
C THR A 69 -27.26 -7.27 7.26
N CYS A 70 -27.18 -7.48 8.56
CA CYS A 70 -27.15 -6.39 9.56
C CYS A 70 -25.73 -6.06 10.02
N GLY A 71 -24.77 -6.94 9.75
CA GLY A 71 -23.45 -6.83 10.35
C GLY A 71 -23.45 -7.12 11.84
N GLU A 72 -22.50 -6.55 12.56
CA GLU A 72 -22.37 -6.66 14.01
C GLU A 72 -21.95 -5.32 14.62
N ARG A 73 -22.29 -5.14 15.89
CA ARG A 73 -21.92 -3.97 16.67
C ARG A 73 -20.52 -4.12 17.27
N VAL A 74 -19.73 -3.05 17.20
CA VAL A 74 -18.38 -2.98 17.79
C VAL A 74 -18.20 -1.68 18.57
N ASP A 75 -17.25 -1.69 19.51
CA ASP A 75 -16.83 -0.47 20.22
C ASP A 75 -15.81 0.31 19.38
N GLY A 76 -16.24 1.38 18.77
CA GLY A 76 -15.38 2.24 17.95
C GLY A 76 -14.30 2.97 18.75
N SER A 77 -14.52 3.24 20.05
CA SER A 77 -13.50 3.92 20.88
C SER A 77 -12.27 3.04 21.12
N SER A 78 -12.45 1.71 21.09
CA SER A 78 -11.35 0.75 21.13
C SER A 78 -10.62 0.58 19.80
N LEU A 79 -11.20 1.05 18.70
CA LEU A 79 -10.64 0.94 17.34
C LEU A 79 -9.99 2.25 16.88
N PHE A 80 -10.61 3.38 17.23
CA PHE A 80 -10.22 4.70 16.73
C PHE A 80 -10.13 5.73 17.86
N PRO A 81 -8.96 6.36 18.09
CA PRO A 81 -8.75 7.27 19.22
C PRO A 81 -9.49 8.61 19.11
N PHE A 82 -10.13 8.88 17.96
CA PHE A 82 -10.95 10.08 17.75
C PHE A 82 -12.43 9.85 18.07
N ILE A 83 -12.85 8.62 18.40
CA ILE A 83 -14.24 8.29 18.78
C ILE A 83 -14.34 8.34 20.30
N GLU A 84 -15.29 9.14 20.80
CA GLU A 84 -15.56 9.27 22.23
C GLU A 84 -16.30 8.07 22.78
N ALA A 85 -15.95 7.61 23.98
CA ALA A 85 -16.57 6.44 24.63
C ALA A 85 -18.09 6.58 24.85
N GLY A 86 -18.61 7.82 24.95
CA GLY A 86 -20.03 8.09 25.18
C GLY A 86 -20.93 7.86 23.95
N SER A 87 -20.37 7.69 22.75
CA SER A 87 -21.10 7.42 21.50
C SER A 87 -20.31 6.50 20.57
N SER A 88 -19.71 5.46 21.15
CA SER A 88 -18.72 4.61 20.48
C SER A 88 -19.29 3.43 19.70
N ASP A 89 -20.56 3.11 19.87
CA ASP A 89 -21.18 1.97 19.16
C ASP A 89 -21.21 2.21 17.65
N LEU A 90 -20.55 1.33 16.91
CA LEU A 90 -20.51 1.30 15.44
C LEU A 90 -21.03 -0.04 14.94
N TYR A 91 -21.50 -0.06 13.69
CA TYR A 91 -21.73 -1.32 12.98
C TYR A 91 -20.58 -1.61 12.02
N VAL A 92 -20.22 -2.90 11.91
CA VAL A 92 -19.35 -3.43 10.86
C VAL A 92 -20.15 -4.35 9.96
N VAL A 93 -20.21 -4.04 8.68
CA VAL A 93 -21.01 -4.79 7.68
C VAL A 93 -20.09 -5.36 6.61
N PRO A 94 -20.17 -6.68 6.33
CA PRO A 94 -19.23 -7.34 5.41
C PRO A 94 -19.43 -6.88 3.96
N ARG A 95 -18.31 -6.67 3.27
CA ARG A 95 -18.26 -6.39 1.83
C ARG A 95 -18.07 -7.72 1.09
N PHE A 96 -19.10 -8.26 0.47
CA PHE A 96 -19.09 -9.59 -0.15
C PHE A 96 -18.02 -9.75 -1.22
N ARG A 97 -17.69 -8.69 -1.96
CA ARG A 97 -16.63 -8.70 -2.97
C ARG A 97 -15.24 -9.03 -2.43
N THR A 98 -15.04 -8.93 -1.12
CA THR A 98 -13.75 -9.21 -0.45
C THR A 98 -13.67 -10.62 0.14
N ALA A 99 -14.67 -11.47 -0.11
CA ALA A 99 -14.76 -12.80 0.48
C ALA A 99 -13.66 -13.74 0.02
N PHE A 100 -13.06 -14.45 0.97
CA PHE A 100 -12.07 -15.50 0.73
C PHE A 100 -12.15 -16.61 1.79
N VAL A 101 -11.71 -17.80 1.43
CA VAL A 101 -11.50 -18.88 2.40
C VAL A 101 -10.21 -18.59 3.17
N ASP A 102 -10.30 -18.57 4.49
CA ASP A 102 -9.16 -18.25 5.37
C ASP A 102 -8.08 -19.35 5.30
N PRO A 103 -6.88 -19.04 4.73
CA PRO A 103 -5.84 -20.06 4.55
C PRO A 103 -5.14 -20.46 5.86
N PHE A 104 -5.43 -19.76 6.96
CA PHE A 104 -4.84 -20.00 8.26
C PHE A 104 -5.80 -20.70 9.24
N ALA A 105 -7.08 -20.79 8.92
CA ALA A 105 -8.08 -21.40 9.79
C ALA A 105 -8.04 -22.93 9.72
N GLU A 106 -7.98 -23.61 10.88
CA GLU A 106 -8.12 -25.07 10.96
C GLU A 106 -9.57 -25.50 10.74
N ILE A 107 -10.52 -24.69 11.21
CA ILE A 107 -11.95 -24.87 10.96
C ILE A 107 -12.29 -24.16 9.65
N PRO A 108 -12.97 -24.80 8.68
CA PRO A 108 -13.35 -24.14 7.43
C PRO A 108 -14.08 -22.82 7.66
N THR A 109 -13.43 -21.73 7.33
CA THR A 109 -13.85 -20.35 7.66
C THR A 109 -13.85 -19.48 6.40
N LEU A 110 -14.91 -18.69 6.23
CA LEU A 110 -14.98 -17.63 5.23
C LEU A 110 -14.72 -16.27 5.88
N SER A 111 -13.76 -15.54 5.39
CA SER A 111 -13.39 -14.20 5.87
C SER A 111 -13.79 -13.12 4.87
N MET A 112 -14.25 -11.98 5.38
CA MET A 112 -14.62 -10.81 4.58
C MET A 112 -14.17 -9.54 5.27
N LEU A 113 -13.69 -8.55 4.50
CA LEU A 113 -13.49 -7.19 5.00
C LEU A 113 -14.83 -6.49 5.19
N CYS A 114 -14.91 -5.61 6.19
CA CYS A 114 -16.12 -4.87 6.53
C CYS A 114 -15.95 -3.36 6.30
N SER A 115 -17.07 -2.69 6.09
CA SER A 115 -17.21 -1.24 6.19
C SER A 115 -17.85 -0.86 7.53
N PHE A 116 -17.51 0.35 8.00
CA PHE A 116 -18.05 0.91 9.23
C PHE A 116 -19.25 1.80 8.99
N PHE A 117 -20.26 1.67 9.86
CA PHE A 117 -21.46 2.51 9.87
C PHE A 117 -21.69 3.08 11.26
N ASN A 118 -22.27 4.29 11.31
CA ASN A 118 -22.66 4.93 12.57
C ASN A 118 -23.97 4.32 13.10
N LYS A 119 -24.43 4.81 14.28
CA LYS A 119 -25.67 4.37 14.94
C LYS A 119 -26.95 4.56 14.10
N ASP A 120 -26.93 5.45 13.12
CA ASP A 120 -28.06 5.76 12.25
C ASP A 120 -28.04 4.95 10.94
N GLY A 121 -27.01 4.07 10.77
CA GLY A 121 -26.84 3.24 9.57
C GLY A 121 -26.22 3.96 8.39
N GLU A 122 -25.60 5.13 8.61
CA GLU A 122 -24.86 5.86 7.60
C GLU A 122 -23.39 5.45 7.62
N PRO A 123 -22.69 5.47 6.48
CA PRO A 123 -21.24 5.21 6.46
C PRO A 123 -20.50 6.10 7.46
N LEU A 124 -19.62 5.52 8.25
CA LEU A 124 -18.84 6.29 9.23
C LEU A 124 -17.90 7.26 8.50
N GLU A 125 -18.16 8.56 8.64
CA GLU A 125 -17.50 9.60 7.86
C GLU A 125 -15.98 9.63 8.03
N SER A 126 -15.50 9.24 9.19
CA SER A 126 -14.07 9.20 9.54
C SER A 126 -13.43 7.82 9.40
N SER A 127 -14.14 6.84 8.84
CA SER A 127 -13.51 5.54 8.60
C SER A 127 -12.55 5.61 7.41
N PRO A 128 -11.41 4.91 7.49
CA PRO A 128 -10.37 4.96 6.44
C PRO A 128 -10.90 4.52 5.07
N GLU A 129 -11.63 3.41 5.00
CA GLU A 129 -12.15 2.86 3.74
C GLU A 129 -13.20 3.80 3.11
N HIS A 130 -14.07 4.42 3.91
CA HIS A 130 -15.04 5.37 3.39
C HIS A 130 -14.37 6.68 2.92
N THR A 131 -13.30 7.10 3.59
CA THR A 131 -12.49 8.25 3.16
C THR A 131 -11.86 7.97 1.78
N LEU A 132 -11.33 6.78 1.54
CA LEU A 132 -10.80 6.38 0.25
C LEU A 132 -11.91 6.34 -0.82
N HIS A 133 -13.07 5.78 -0.50
CA HIS A 133 -14.24 5.80 -1.39
C HIS A 133 -14.61 7.22 -1.82
N LYS A 134 -14.70 8.17 -0.87
CA LYS A 134 -14.97 9.58 -1.17
C LYS A 134 -13.88 10.21 -2.04
N ALA A 135 -12.61 9.88 -1.81
CA ALA A 135 -11.50 10.38 -2.61
C ALA A 135 -11.57 9.89 -4.06
N CYS A 136 -11.83 8.61 -4.28
CA CYS A 136 -12.01 8.02 -5.60
C CYS A 136 -13.23 8.61 -6.33
N LYS A 137 -14.33 8.76 -5.61
CA LYS A 137 -15.55 9.39 -6.17
C LYS A 137 -15.27 10.84 -6.58
N ALA A 138 -14.66 11.65 -5.71
CA ALA A 138 -14.32 13.04 -6.03
C ALA A 138 -13.35 13.14 -7.21
N PHE A 139 -12.39 12.21 -7.32
CA PHE A 139 -11.50 12.13 -8.48
C PHE A 139 -12.29 11.88 -9.77
N THR A 140 -13.22 10.92 -9.74
CA THR A 140 -14.07 10.61 -10.91
C THR A 140 -15.01 11.75 -11.24
N ASP A 141 -15.65 12.39 -10.25
CA ASP A 141 -16.55 13.51 -10.46
C ASP A 141 -15.85 14.72 -11.13
N VAL A 142 -14.60 15.00 -10.77
CA VAL A 142 -13.79 16.11 -11.33
C VAL A 142 -13.22 15.78 -12.70
N THR A 143 -12.73 14.56 -12.89
CA THR A 143 -11.95 14.22 -14.09
C THR A 143 -12.70 13.42 -15.15
N GLY A 144 -13.80 12.75 -14.78
CA GLY A 144 -14.49 11.76 -15.61
C GLY A 144 -13.67 10.49 -15.82
N MET A 145 -12.68 10.20 -14.95
CA MET A 145 -11.74 9.08 -15.06
C MET A 145 -11.67 8.31 -13.73
N GLU A 146 -11.16 7.09 -13.79
CA GLU A 146 -10.94 6.21 -12.65
C GLU A 146 -9.49 6.31 -12.15
N PHE A 147 -9.31 6.33 -10.82
CA PHE A 147 -8.01 6.27 -10.16
C PHE A 147 -7.69 4.83 -9.77
N GLN A 148 -6.63 4.27 -10.33
CA GLN A 148 -6.13 2.93 -10.01
C GLN A 148 -4.74 3.00 -9.38
N ALA A 149 -4.45 2.06 -8.48
CA ALA A 149 -3.19 1.98 -7.76
C ALA A 149 -2.72 0.53 -7.57
N MET A 150 -1.44 0.39 -7.29
CA MET A 150 -0.81 -0.84 -6.77
C MET A 150 0.33 -0.47 -5.82
N GLY A 151 0.71 -1.39 -4.95
CA GLY A 151 1.86 -1.24 -4.06
C GLY A 151 3.00 -2.18 -4.41
N GLU A 152 4.21 -1.74 -4.10
CA GLU A 152 5.42 -2.56 -3.92
C GLU A 152 5.62 -2.67 -2.40
N LEU A 153 5.30 -3.84 -1.84
CA LEU A 153 5.31 -4.06 -0.39
C LEU A 153 6.66 -4.68 0.03
N GLU A 154 7.54 -3.86 0.57
CA GLU A 154 8.82 -4.31 1.12
C GLU A 154 8.69 -4.68 2.60
N TYR A 155 9.41 -5.72 3.02
CA TYR A 155 9.42 -6.19 4.40
C TYR A 155 10.68 -7.00 4.70
N TYR A 156 11.11 -7.00 5.96
CA TYR A 156 12.15 -7.89 6.45
C TYR A 156 11.58 -9.16 7.07
N VAL A 157 12.24 -10.28 6.78
CA VAL A 157 12.04 -11.56 7.46
C VAL A 157 13.30 -11.86 8.28
N ILE A 158 13.11 -12.28 9.53
CA ILE A 158 14.18 -12.43 10.50
C ILE A 158 14.10 -13.81 11.14
N SER A 159 15.24 -14.52 11.16
CA SER A 159 15.38 -15.82 11.82
C SER A 159 16.81 -15.98 12.36
N PRO A 160 17.09 -16.98 13.22
CA PRO A 160 18.45 -17.33 13.57
C PRO A 160 19.32 -17.63 12.34
N ASP A 161 20.55 -17.10 12.31
CA ASP A 161 21.51 -17.39 11.25
C ASP A 161 22.08 -18.81 11.39
N THR A 162 22.01 -19.58 10.33
CA THR A 162 22.59 -20.95 10.27
C THR A 162 24.04 -20.98 9.78
N GLY A 163 24.54 -19.84 9.30
CA GLY A 163 25.91 -19.75 8.70
C GLY A 163 26.03 -20.40 7.32
N MET A 164 24.98 -21.00 6.76
CA MET A 164 25.05 -21.71 5.47
C MET A 164 24.73 -20.74 4.31
N PHE A 165 25.49 -20.85 3.22
CA PHE A 165 25.29 -20.06 1.99
C PHE A 165 25.10 -18.57 2.28
N GLN A 166 26.04 -17.98 3.03
CA GLN A 166 25.96 -16.57 3.42
C GLN A 166 25.91 -15.65 2.20
N ALA A 167 24.91 -14.78 2.17
CA ALA A 167 24.80 -13.74 1.16
C ALA A 167 25.75 -12.56 1.49
N THR A 168 26.17 -11.84 0.46
CA THR A 168 26.96 -10.62 0.64
C THR A 168 26.09 -9.51 1.23
N ASP A 169 26.57 -8.83 2.26
CA ASP A 169 25.87 -7.72 2.93
C ASP A 169 25.37 -6.67 1.93
N GLN A 170 24.08 -6.33 2.00
CA GLN A 170 23.40 -5.37 1.13
C GLN A 170 23.51 -5.70 -0.38
N ARG A 171 23.51 -7.00 -0.72
CA ARG A 171 23.57 -7.50 -2.11
C ARG A 171 22.50 -8.55 -2.40
N GLY A 172 21.33 -8.46 -1.71
CA GLY A 172 20.24 -9.43 -1.83
C GLY A 172 19.37 -9.29 -3.07
N TYR A 173 19.51 -8.20 -3.84
CA TYR A 173 18.58 -7.90 -4.95
C TYR A 173 18.52 -9.04 -5.98
N HIS A 174 17.30 -9.61 -6.11
CA HIS A 174 16.98 -10.74 -6.98
C HIS A 174 17.77 -12.04 -6.70
N GLU A 175 18.40 -12.15 -5.52
CA GLU A 175 19.03 -13.42 -5.15
C GLU A 175 17.99 -14.54 -5.09
N SER A 176 18.43 -15.73 -5.49
CA SER A 176 17.64 -16.96 -5.44
C SER A 176 18.14 -17.88 -4.32
N ALA A 177 17.35 -18.92 -4.00
CA ALA A 177 17.79 -19.96 -3.10
C ALA A 177 19.03 -20.67 -3.68
N PRO A 178 20.02 -21.07 -2.84
CA PRO A 178 20.02 -21.05 -1.37
C PRO A 178 20.55 -19.76 -0.74
N TYR A 179 20.96 -18.77 -1.51
CA TYR A 179 21.45 -17.49 -0.98
C TYR A 179 20.31 -16.62 -0.42
N ALA A 180 19.14 -16.60 -1.09
CA ALA A 180 17.89 -16.07 -0.51
C ALA A 180 17.27 -17.14 0.40
N LYS A 181 17.25 -16.87 1.71
CA LYS A 181 16.83 -17.84 2.74
C LYS A 181 15.30 -18.00 2.80
N PHE A 182 14.56 -16.93 2.49
CA PHE A 182 13.12 -16.88 2.68
C PHE A 182 12.33 -16.97 1.36
N ASN A 183 12.94 -17.57 0.31
CA ASN A 183 12.28 -17.75 -0.98
C ASN A 183 10.97 -18.53 -0.85
N ASP A 184 10.95 -19.66 -0.13
CA ASP A 184 9.76 -20.49 0.04
C ASP A 184 8.69 -19.79 0.87
N PHE A 185 9.11 -19.05 1.91
CA PHE A 185 8.22 -18.19 2.69
C PHE A 185 7.56 -17.13 1.81
N ARG A 186 8.34 -16.37 1.02
CA ARG A 186 7.82 -15.33 0.12
C ARG A 186 6.84 -15.91 -0.91
N THR A 187 7.19 -16.99 -1.57
CA THR A 187 6.34 -17.61 -2.60
C THR A 187 5.04 -18.16 -2.00
N GLN A 188 5.08 -18.68 -0.78
CA GLN A 188 3.87 -19.10 -0.08
C GLN A 188 3.02 -17.90 0.35
N CYS A 189 3.61 -16.79 0.82
CA CYS A 189 2.89 -15.54 1.04
C CYS A 189 2.15 -15.08 -0.22
N MET A 190 2.85 -15.04 -1.36
CA MET A 190 2.25 -14.67 -2.65
C MET A 190 1.07 -15.58 -3.02
N SER A 191 1.22 -16.88 -2.85
CA SER A 191 0.15 -17.85 -3.10
C SER A 191 -1.08 -17.59 -2.22
N TYR A 192 -0.89 -17.35 -0.92
CA TYR A 192 -1.99 -17.09 -0.02
C TYR A 192 -2.64 -15.72 -0.27
N ILE A 193 -1.85 -14.69 -0.57
CA ILE A 193 -2.38 -13.38 -0.97
C ILE A 193 -3.24 -13.51 -2.24
N ALA A 194 -2.78 -14.27 -3.23
CA ALA A 194 -3.56 -14.52 -4.45
C ALA A 194 -4.86 -15.28 -4.15
N GLN A 195 -4.83 -16.29 -3.29
CA GLN A 195 -6.04 -17.03 -2.85
C GLN A 195 -7.03 -16.14 -2.11
N THR A 196 -6.58 -15.09 -1.44
CA THR A 196 -7.45 -14.12 -0.77
C THR A 196 -7.96 -13.00 -1.70
N GLY A 197 -7.66 -13.07 -3.00
CA GLY A 197 -8.13 -12.14 -4.03
C GLY A 197 -7.10 -11.10 -4.46
N GLY A 198 -5.90 -11.08 -3.86
CA GLY A 198 -4.84 -10.13 -4.22
C GLY A 198 -4.30 -10.40 -5.63
N GLN A 199 -4.18 -9.34 -6.41
CA GLN A 199 -3.66 -9.37 -7.79
C GLN A 199 -2.13 -9.23 -7.75
N ILE A 200 -1.42 -10.35 -7.65
CA ILE A 200 0.04 -10.39 -7.58
C ILE A 200 0.66 -10.23 -8.96
N LYS A 201 1.69 -9.39 -9.06
CA LYS A 201 2.53 -9.24 -10.24
C LYS A 201 3.74 -10.19 -10.17
N TYR A 202 4.59 -10.01 -9.16
CA TYR A 202 5.71 -10.89 -8.82
C TYR A 202 6.24 -10.58 -7.42
N GLY A 203 7.25 -11.34 -6.96
CA GLY A 203 7.99 -11.05 -5.73
C GLY A 203 9.44 -11.51 -5.86
N HIS A 204 10.34 -10.83 -5.15
CA HIS A 204 11.77 -11.09 -5.15
C HIS A 204 12.43 -10.74 -3.81
N SER A 205 13.69 -11.15 -3.64
CA SER A 205 14.54 -10.63 -2.57
C SER A 205 14.97 -9.21 -2.92
N GLU A 206 14.96 -8.32 -1.93
CA GLU A 206 15.44 -6.94 -2.07
C GLU A 206 16.88 -6.77 -1.61
N VAL A 207 17.44 -5.54 -1.78
CA VAL A 207 18.83 -5.21 -1.50
C VAL A 207 19.26 -5.58 -0.07
N GLY A 208 18.34 -5.37 0.90
CA GLY A 208 18.63 -5.50 2.31
C GLY A 208 18.84 -6.94 2.76
N ASN A 209 20.08 -7.31 3.02
CA ASN A 209 20.42 -8.51 3.76
C ASN A 209 21.63 -8.24 4.67
N PHE A 210 21.60 -8.74 5.88
CA PHE A 210 22.69 -8.62 6.85
C PHE A 210 22.47 -9.54 8.04
N THR A 211 23.51 -9.78 8.81
CA THR A 211 23.45 -10.49 10.10
C THR A 211 23.70 -9.50 11.23
N LEU A 212 22.87 -9.55 12.26
CA LEU A 212 23.00 -8.75 13.48
C LEU A 212 22.61 -9.63 14.68
N ASP A 213 23.47 -9.68 15.70
CA ASP A 213 23.23 -10.42 16.95
C ASP A 213 22.83 -11.90 16.73
N GLY A 214 23.46 -12.56 15.75
CA GLY A 214 23.21 -13.97 15.43
C GLY A 214 21.90 -14.22 14.68
N MET A 215 21.21 -13.17 14.27
CA MET A 215 19.99 -13.22 13.45
C MET A 215 20.30 -12.77 12.03
N ILE A 216 19.72 -13.45 11.04
CA ILE A 216 19.71 -13.00 9.65
C ILE A 216 18.49 -12.11 9.40
N TYR A 217 18.72 -11.01 8.74
CA TYR A 217 17.72 -10.05 8.24
C TYR A 217 17.75 -10.08 6.72
N GLU A 218 16.68 -10.49 6.09
CA GLU A 218 16.58 -10.52 4.63
C GLU A 218 15.31 -9.76 4.19
N GLN A 219 15.53 -8.76 3.35
CA GLN A 219 14.47 -7.94 2.78
C GLN A 219 13.85 -8.64 1.58
N ASN A 220 12.54 -8.64 1.52
CA ASN A 220 11.73 -9.20 0.46
C ASN A 220 10.72 -8.16 -0.02
N GLU A 221 10.29 -8.29 -1.27
CA GLU A 221 9.29 -7.44 -1.88
C GLU A 221 8.25 -8.26 -2.62
N ILE A 222 6.98 -7.84 -2.51
CA ILE A 222 5.86 -8.36 -3.29
C ILE A 222 5.23 -7.18 -4.03
N GLU A 223 5.24 -7.23 -5.36
CA GLU A 223 4.57 -6.27 -6.23
C GLU A 223 3.18 -6.75 -6.65
N PHE A 224 2.25 -5.82 -6.72
CA PHE A 224 0.87 -6.05 -7.13
C PHE A 224 0.59 -5.56 -8.55
N LEU A 225 -0.55 -5.93 -9.11
CA LEU A 225 -1.07 -5.36 -10.34
C LEU A 225 -1.98 -4.16 -10.03
N PRO A 226 -2.02 -3.13 -10.89
CA PRO A 226 -2.89 -1.99 -10.70
C PRO A 226 -4.37 -2.39 -10.77
N VAL A 227 -5.12 -2.03 -9.73
CA VAL A 227 -6.56 -2.23 -9.60
C VAL A 227 -7.22 -0.94 -9.11
N HIS A 228 -8.54 -0.88 -9.02
CA HIS A 228 -9.24 0.22 -8.37
C HIS A 228 -8.63 0.51 -6.99
N ALA A 229 -8.47 1.77 -6.61
CA ALA A 229 -7.69 2.11 -5.41
C ALA A 229 -8.25 1.52 -4.11
N GLU A 230 -9.57 1.34 -4.01
CA GLU A 230 -10.18 0.66 -2.85
C GLU A 230 -9.74 -0.81 -2.76
N ASP A 231 -9.69 -1.52 -3.90
CA ASP A 231 -9.20 -2.89 -3.96
C ASP A 231 -7.69 -2.96 -3.72
N ALA A 232 -6.93 -1.94 -4.14
CA ALA A 232 -5.50 -1.84 -3.85
C ALA A 232 -5.22 -1.71 -2.35
N ALA A 233 -6.02 -0.92 -1.62
CA ALA A 233 -5.92 -0.83 -0.16
C ALA A 233 -6.27 -2.16 0.51
N ASP A 234 -7.38 -2.78 0.11
CA ASP A 234 -7.85 -4.06 0.64
C ASP A 234 -6.78 -5.16 0.48
N GLN A 235 -6.22 -5.32 -0.72
CA GLN A 235 -5.21 -6.36 -0.98
C GLN A 235 -3.90 -6.14 -0.23
N LEU A 236 -3.43 -4.90 -0.08
CA LEU A 236 -2.24 -4.56 0.69
C LEU A 236 -2.45 -4.82 2.19
N MET A 237 -3.62 -4.48 2.72
CA MET A 237 -3.98 -4.76 4.11
C MET A 237 -4.00 -6.28 4.40
N ILE A 238 -4.61 -7.05 3.52
CA ILE A 238 -4.63 -8.51 3.61
C ILE A 238 -3.22 -9.09 3.45
N ALA A 239 -2.41 -8.55 2.55
CA ALA A 239 -1.03 -9.02 2.36
C ALA A 239 -0.17 -8.86 3.62
N LYS A 240 -0.27 -7.74 4.32
CA LYS A 240 0.41 -7.54 5.61
C LYS A 240 -0.07 -8.55 6.66
N TRP A 241 -1.36 -8.83 6.69
CA TRP A 241 -1.95 -9.84 7.57
C TRP A 241 -1.46 -11.26 7.21
N VAL A 242 -1.42 -11.62 5.92
CA VAL A 242 -0.91 -12.93 5.45
C VAL A 242 0.57 -13.10 5.84
N ASN A 243 1.41 -12.11 5.55
CA ASN A 243 2.84 -12.19 5.83
C ASN A 243 3.12 -12.39 7.33
N ARG A 244 2.38 -11.69 8.21
CA ARG A 244 2.51 -11.84 9.66
C ARG A 244 2.03 -13.21 10.16
N ASN A 245 0.88 -13.69 9.67
CA ASN A 245 0.36 -15.00 10.08
C ASN A 245 1.26 -16.14 9.62
N LEU A 246 1.74 -16.07 8.39
CA LEU A 246 2.65 -17.08 7.88
C LEU A 246 4.00 -17.02 8.61
N GLY A 247 4.53 -15.81 8.87
CA GLY A 247 5.74 -15.60 9.67
C GLY A 247 5.62 -16.27 11.05
N TYR A 248 4.50 -16.03 11.75
CA TYR A 248 4.22 -16.67 13.03
C TYR A 248 4.25 -18.21 12.93
N ARG A 249 3.66 -18.79 11.87
CA ARG A 249 3.65 -20.26 11.66
C ARG A 249 5.03 -20.85 11.39
N TYR A 250 5.90 -20.09 10.69
CA TYR A 250 7.28 -20.50 10.44
C TYR A 250 8.24 -20.23 11.61
N GLY A 251 7.78 -19.51 12.65
CA GLY A 251 8.64 -19.02 13.72
C GLY A 251 9.58 -17.89 13.26
N TYR A 252 9.22 -17.19 12.20
CA TYR A 252 9.95 -16.03 11.69
C TYR A 252 9.33 -14.73 12.23
N ASN A 253 10.18 -13.74 12.50
CA ASN A 253 9.70 -12.40 12.77
C ASN A 253 9.63 -11.61 11.47
N VAL A 254 8.47 -11.05 11.16
CA VAL A 254 8.21 -10.26 9.95
C VAL A 254 7.93 -8.82 10.35
N THR A 255 8.62 -7.88 9.71
CA THR A 255 8.44 -6.46 10.01
C THR A 255 8.34 -5.62 8.74
N PHE A 256 7.43 -4.64 8.78
CA PHE A 256 7.27 -3.59 7.78
C PHE A 256 7.88 -2.26 8.27
N ALA A 257 8.68 -2.29 9.33
CA ALA A 257 9.32 -1.10 9.86
C ALA A 257 10.18 -0.40 8.79
N PRO A 258 10.06 0.92 8.62
CA PRO A 258 10.75 1.66 7.57
C PRO A 258 12.28 1.57 7.64
N LYS A 259 12.82 1.38 8.83
CA LYS A 259 14.26 1.25 9.09
C LYS A 259 14.50 0.23 10.19
N ILE A 260 15.50 -0.63 10.03
CA ILE A 260 15.92 -1.60 11.05
C ILE A 260 17.12 -1.07 11.82
N THR A 261 18.14 -0.63 11.10
CA THR A 261 19.36 -0.07 11.70
C THR A 261 20.03 0.92 10.76
N ALA A 262 20.92 1.76 11.29
CA ALA A 262 21.70 2.71 10.49
C ALA A 262 22.58 1.98 9.47
N GLY A 263 22.75 2.56 8.29
CA GLY A 263 23.62 2.06 7.24
C GLY A 263 23.11 0.83 6.48
N LYS A 264 21.91 0.31 6.79
CA LYS A 264 21.26 -0.79 6.06
C LYS A 264 20.03 -0.29 5.32
N ALA A 265 19.62 -1.01 4.27
CA ALA A 265 18.46 -0.66 3.47
C ALA A 265 17.20 -0.54 4.33
N GLY A 266 16.40 0.48 4.08
CA GLY A 266 15.07 0.65 4.67
C GLY A 266 14.00 0.01 3.79
N SER A 267 12.82 -0.27 4.37
CA SER A 267 11.67 -0.81 3.65
C SER A 267 10.71 0.29 3.25
N GLY A 268 10.40 0.36 1.96
CA GLY A 268 9.41 1.23 1.36
C GLY A 268 8.04 0.57 1.19
N LEU A 269 7.10 1.39 0.81
CA LEU A 269 5.83 1.00 0.22
C LEU A 269 5.60 1.93 -0.97
N HIS A 270 6.23 1.63 -2.09
CA HIS A 270 6.07 2.47 -3.28
C HIS A 270 4.67 2.28 -3.85
N ILE A 271 4.00 3.38 -4.14
CA ILE A 271 2.65 3.33 -4.73
C ILE A 271 2.73 3.74 -6.18
N HIS A 272 2.41 2.80 -7.05
CA HIS A 272 2.20 3.07 -8.47
C HIS A 272 0.74 3.44 -8.72
N MET A 273 0.54 4.42 -9.57
CA MET A 273 -0.77 4.94 -9.92
C MET A 273 -0.93 5.01 -11.44
N ARG A 274 -2.13 4.75 -11.89
CA ARG A 274 -2.55 5.03 -13.27
C ARG A 274 -3.97 5.59 -13.29
N ILE A 275 -4.25 6.35 -14.32
CA ILE A 275 -5.56 6.94 -14.55
C ILE A 275 -6.17 6.24 -15.75
N VAL A 276 -7.41 5.78 -15.61
CA VAL A 276 -8.11 4.98 -16.60
C VAL A 276 -9.39 5.68 -17.03
N LYS A 277 -9.67 5.67 -18.33
CA LYS A 277 -10.94 6.14 -18.89
C LYS A 277 -11.47 5.10 -19.84
N ASP A 278 -12.72 4.69 -19.66
CA ASP A 278 -13.37 3.67 -20.49
C ASP A 278 -12.53 2.39 -20.67
N GLY A 279 -11.91 1.94 -19.56
CA GLY A 279 -11.00 0.77 -19.53
C GLY A 279 -9.62 0.99 -20.15
N GLN A 280 -9.31 2.20 -20.63
CA GLN A 280 -8.03 2.52 -21.27
C GLN A 280 -7.13 3.37 -20.38
N ASN A 281 -5.88 2.94 -20.24
CA ASN A 281 -4.86 3.67 -19.49
C ASN A 281 -4.53 5.01 -20.17
N GLN A 282 -4.67 6.11 -19.44
CA GLN A 282 -4.46 7.46 -19.92
C GLN A 282 -3.05 8.03 -19.64
N MET A 283 -2.13 7.21 -19.13
CA MET A 283 -0.80 7.68 -18.73
C MET A 283 0.11 7.97 -19.93
N LEU A 284 -0.13 7.34 -21.08
CA LEU A 284 0.58 7.58 -22.33
C LEU A 284 -0.37 8.12 -23.40
N LYS A 285 0.19 8.96 -24.28
CA LYS A 285 -0.43 9.36 -25.54
C LYS A 285 0.65 9.36 -26.63
N ASP A 286 0.43 8.66 -27.71
CA ASP A 286 1.38 8.55 -28.82
C ASP A 286 2.80 8.10 -28.40
N GLY A 287 2.86 7.19 -27.39
CA GLY A 287 4.11 6.64 -26.85
C GLY A 287 4.90 7.56 -25.92
N VAL A 288 4.35 8.74 -25.59
CA VAL A 288 4.95 9.69 -24.64
C VAL A 288 4.04 9.93 -23.43
N LEU A 289 4.63 10.39 -22.32
CA LEU A 289 3.88 10.72 -21.10
C LEU A 289 2.81 11.76 -21.39
N SER A 290 1.57 11.44 -21.11
CA SER A 290 0.40 12.24 -21.46
C SER A 290 0.28 13.52 -20.62
N GLU A 291 -0.59 14.43 -21.04
CA GLU A 291 -0.99 15.59 -20.24
C GLU A 291 -1.70 15.16 -18.94
N THR A 292 -2.53 14.12 -19.01
CA THR A 292 -3.20 13.49 -17.85
C THR A 292 -2.18 13.08 -16.79
N ALA A 293 -1.14 12.34 -17.19
CA ALA A 293 -0.08 11.92 -16.28
C ALA A 293 0.68 13.13 -15.70
N ARG A 294 1.00 14.12 -16.50
CA ARG A 294 1.72 15.32 -16.01
C ARG A 294 0.89 16.17 -15.06
N LYS A 295 -0.43 16.26 -15.26
CA LYS A 295 -1.34 16.91 -14.29
C LYS A 295 -1.37 16.16 -12.97
N ALA A 296 -1.51 14.84 -12.99
CA ALA A 296 -1.45 14.02 -11.77
C ALA A 296 -0.11 14.19 -11.03
N ILE A 297 1.02 14.15 -11.75
CA ILE A 297 2.35 14.40 -11.19
C ILE A 297 2.43 15.80 -10.56
N ALA A 298 1.90 16.83 -11.20
CA ALA A 298 1.92 18.19 -10.68
C ALA A 298 1.23 18.30 -9.32
N GLY A 299 0.05 17.70 -9.18
CA GLY A 299 -0.66 17.67 -7.90
C GLY A 299 0.10 16.90 -6.82
N MET A 300 0.73 15.77 -7.19
CA MET A 300 1.62 15.05 -6.28
C MET A 300 2.82 15.90 -5.85
N MET A 301 3.45 16.66 -6.76
CA MET A 301 4.56 17.55 -6.42
C MET A 301 4.14 18.65 -5.44
N GLU A 302 2.96 19.22 -5.62
CA GLU A 302 2.44 20.29 -4.77
C GLU A 302 2.12 19.80 -3.36
N LEU A 303 1.54 18.60 -3.25
CA LEU A 303 1.08 18.03 -1.98
C LEU A 303 2.04 17.00 -1.36
N ALA A 304 3.18 16.70 -1.99
CA ALA A 304 4.13 15.71 -1.51
C ALA A 304 4.53 15.88 -0.03
N PRO A 305 4.81 17.10 0.49
CA PRO A 305 5.12 17.27 1.89
C PRO A 305 3.98 16.87 2.83
N SER A 306 2.72 17.07 2.43
CA SER A 306 1.55 16.68 3.23
C SER A 306 1.22 15.19 3.12
N ILE A 307 1.55 14.55 1.99
CA ILE A 307 1.34 13.10 1.79
C ILE A 307 2.16 12.27 2.79
N THR A 308 3.31 12.78 3.27
CA THR A 308 4.08 12.11 4.31
C THR A 308 3.29 11.91 5.62
N ALA A 309 2.27 12.72 5.89
CA ALA A 309 1.40 12.55 7.05
C ALA A 309 0.56 11.26 7.00
N PHE A 310 0.32 10.73 5.81
CA PHE A 310 -0.42 9.49 5.58
C PHE A 310 0.52 8.31 5.29
N GLY A 311 1.66 8.59 4.64
CA GLY A 311 2.59 7.57 4.13
C GLY A 311 3.81 7.29 5.02
N ASN A 312 4.12 8.17 5.98
CA ASN A 312 5.32 8.11 6.82
C ASN A 312 4.93 8.47 8.26
N THR A 313 4.24 7.57 8.95
CA THR A 313 3.38 7.89 10.09
C THR A 313 4.03 7.72 11.46
N ASN A 314 5.30 7.34 11.54
CA ASN A 314 6.04 7.23 12.79
C ASN A 314 7.48 7.74 12.66
N PRO A 315 8.19 8.02 13.77
CA PRO A 315 9.53 8.60 13.73
C PRO A 315 10.57 7.77 12.93
N THR A 316 10.42 6.45 12.84
CA THR A 316 11.38 5.59 12.12
C THR A 316 11.33 5.80 10.60
N SER A 317 10.22 6.32 10.06
CA SER A 317 10.09 6.72 8.66
C SER A 317 11.15 7.75 8.25
N TYR A 318 11.48 8.67 9.14
CA TYR A 318 12.42 9.76 8.88
C TYR A 318 13.89 9.38 9.05
N PHE A 319 14.15 8.16 9.51
CA PHE A 319 15.48 7.53 9.41
C PHE A 319 15.68 6.77 8.09
N ARG A 320 14.59 6.48 7.35
CA ARG A 320 14.61 6.01 5.97
C ARG A 320 14.69 7.19 4.99
N LEU A 321 13.89 8.25 5.20
CA LEU A 321 13.87 9.46 4.38
C LEU A 321 15.07 10.36 4.70
N VAL A 322 16.26 9.93 4.30
CA VAL A 322 17.52 10.66 4.52
C VAL A 322 18.26 10.88 3.20
N PRO A 323 18.98 12.02 3.05
CA PRO A 323 19.74 12.29 1.84
C PRO A 323 20.76 11.18 1.52
N HIS A 324 21.00 10.96 0.21
CA HIS A 324 21.98 10.01 -0.31
C HIS A 324 21.73 8.52 0.04
N GLN A 325 20.50 8.15 0.38
CA GLN A 325 20.04 6.76 0.51
C GLN A 325 18.95 6.45 -0.52
N GLU A 326 18.35 5.25 -0.45
CA GLU A 326 17.40 4.76 -1.46
C GLU A 326 16.10 5.57 -1.52
N ALA A 327 15.67 6.14 -0.38
CA ALA A 327 14.45 6.93 -0.30
C ALA A 327 14.70 8.39 -0.70
N PRO A 328 13.87 8.97 -1.59
CA PRO A 328 14.02 10.35 -2.02
C PRO A 328 13.57 11.34 -0.95
N THR A 329 14.28 12.45 -0.82
CA THR A 329 13.95 13.56 0.11
C THR A 329 13.58 14.85 -0.60
N ASN A 330 13.81 14.96 -1.91
CA ASN A 330 13.55 16.15 -2.70
C ASN A 330 12.26 16.00 -3.52
N VAL A 331 11.47 17.07 -3.57
CA VAL A 331 10.21 17.10 -4.32
C VAL A 331 10.52 17.31 -5.81
N CYS A 332 10.68 16.22 -6.53
CA CYS A 332 10.93 16.20 -7.96
C CYS A 332 10.43 14.89 -8.59
N TRP A 333 10.33 14.89 -9.92
CA TRP A 333 9.97 13.70 -10.68
C TRP A 333 10.87 13.52 -11.90
N GLY A 334 10.92 12.31 -12.45
CA GLY A 334 11.71 12.04 -13.65
C GLY A 334 11.45 10.69 -14.28
N ASP A 335 11.83 10.56 -15.55
CA ASP A 335 11.73 9.33 -16.32
C ASP A 335 12.90 8.40 -15.98
N ARG A 336 12.59 7.15 -15.61
CA ARG A 336 13.57 6.08 -15.35
C ARG A 336 14.65 6.43 -14.31
N ASN A 337 14.45 7.51 -13.56
CA ASN A 337 15.38 8.04 -12.58
C ASN A 337 15.00 7.53 -11.18
N ARG A 338 15.88 6.74 -10.56
CA ARG A 338 15.63 6.19 -9.19
C ARG A 338 15.95 7.18 -8.06
N SER A 339 16.54 8.35 -8.38
CA SER A 339 16.87 9.35 -7.37
C SER A 339 15.76 10.36 -7.08
N VAL A 340 14.63 10.30 -7.80
CA VAL A 340 13.52 11.25 -7.70
C VAL A 340 12.36 10.71 -6.83
N LEU A 341 11.53 11.61 -6.32
CA LEU A 341 10.38 11.29 -5.49
C LEU A 341 9.25 10.59 -6.26
N VAL A 342 8.89 11.16 -7.42
CA VAL A 342 7.94 10.53 -8.33
C VAL A 342 8.67 10.06 -9.57
N ARG A 343 8.70 8.74 -9.73
CA ARG A 343 9.36 8.11 -10.85
C ARG A 343 8.34 7.70 -11.92
N VAL A 344 8.68 7.93 -13.17
CA VAL A 344 8.02 7.31 -14.32
C VAL A 344 8.85 6.09 -14.70
N PRO A 345 8.40 4.86 -14.42
CA PRO A 345 9.14 3.65 -14.79
C PRO A 345 9.35 3.56 -16.31
N LEU A 346 10.30 2.71 -16.73
CA LEU A 346 10.49 2.40 -18.15
C LEU A 346 9.18 1.90 -18.74
N GLY A 347 8.64 2.62 -19.72
CA GLY A 347 7.50 2.17 -20.48
C GLY A 347 7.86 0.96 -21.37
N TRP A 348 6.89 0.15 -21.68
CA TRP A 348 7.02 -1.01 -22.55
C TRP A 348 7.01 -0.57 -24.03
N ALA A 349 7.96 0.29 -24.40
CA ALA A 349 8.03 0.95 -25.72
C ALA A 349 9.06 0.27 -26.65
N ALA A 350 9.34 -1.00 -26.48
CA ALA A 350 10.21 -1.75 -27.37
C ALA A 350 9.63 -1.78 -28.80
N LYS A 351 10.48 -1.53 -29.78
CA LYS A 351 10.11 -1.50 -31.21
C LYS A 351 10.20 -2.87 -31.86
N THR A 352 10.77 -3.84 -31.18
CA THR A 352 11.01 -5.20 -31.67
C THR A 352 10.23 -6.20 -30.82
N ASP A 353 9.80 -7.30 -31.41
CA ASP A 353 9.25 -8.42 -30.66
C ASP A 353 10.38 -9.15 -29.92
N MET A 354 10.48 -8.84 -28.62
CA MET A 354 11.50 -9.46 -27.76
C MET A 354 11.23 -10.95 -27.52
N CYS A 355 9.97 -11.40 -27.64
CA CYS A 355 9.62 -12.80 -27.44
C CYS A 355 10.23 -13.66 -28.55
N THR A 356 10.03 -13.28 -29.80
CA THR A 356 10.60 -14.02 -30.94
C THR A 356 12.12 -13.96 -30.99
N LEU A 357 12.73 -12.84 -30.53
CA LEU A 357 14.18 -12.76 -30.42
C LEU A 357 14.77 -13.70 -29.37
N ALA A 358 14.05 -13.87 -28.25
CA ALA A 358 14.47 -14.79 -27.17
C ALA A 358 14.12 -16.25 -27.46
N ASN A 359 13.03 -16.49 -28.23
CA ASN A 359 12.48 -17.81 -28.51
C ASN A 359 12.32 -18.00 -30.03
N PRO A 360 13.35 -18.52 -30.75
CA PRO A 360 13.35 -18.57 -32.21
C PRO A 360 12.27 -19.43 -32.88
N LEU A 361 11.55 -20.24 -32.09
CA LEU A 361 10.44 -21.07 -32.60
C LEU A 361 9.08 -20.35 -32.49
N GLU A 362 9.01 -19.20 -31.81
CA GLU A 362 7.77 -18.43 -31.69
C GLU A 362 7.50 -17.61 -32.96
N SER A 363 6.22 -17.45 -33.25
CA SER A 363 5.76 -16.50 -34.27
C SER A 363 5.59 -15.12 -33.66
N GLU A 364 5.76 -14.06 -34.46
CA GLU A 364 5.56 -12.69 -34.04
C GLU A 364 4.16 -12.50 -33.41
N SER A 365 4.13 -11.94 -32.20
CA SER A 365 2.90 -11.67 -31.46
C SER A 365 2.88 -10.20 -31.03
N HIS A 366 1.73 -9.57 -31.23
CA HIS A 366 1.51 -8.20 -30.75
C HIS A 366 0.74 -8.23 -29.43
N PHE A 367 1.36 -7.69 -28.38
CA PHE A 367 0.69 -7.47 -27.10
C PHE A 367 0.62 -5.95 -26.83
N ASP A 368 -0.57 -5.44 -26.57
CA ASP A 368 -0.74 -4.03 -26.22
C ASP A 368 -0.12 -3.73 -24.83
N THR A 369 1.03 -3.08 -24.85
CA THR A 369 1.78 -2.71 -23.66
C THR A 369 1.41 -1.31 -23.13
N SER A 370 0.56 -0.55 -23.82
CA SER A 370 0.15 0.81 -23.43
C SER A 370 -0.58 0.81 -22.08
N GLN A 371 -1.25 -0.30 -21.76
CA GLN A 371 -1.98 -0.50 -20.50
C GLN A 371 -1.07 -0.63 -19.26
N LYS A 372 0.26 -0.81 -19.44
CA LYS A 372 1.20 -1.08 -18.34
C LYS A 372 1.83 0.15 -17.69
N GLN A 373 1.73 1.35 -18.31
CA GLN A 373 2.39 2.54 -17.79
C GLN A 373 1.77 3.03 -16.48
N THR A 374 2.61 3.31 -15.51
CA THR A 374 2.26 3.92 -14.21
C THR A 374 3.17 5.10 -13.91
N VAL A 375 2.86 5.84 -12.84
CA VAL A 375 3.77 6.73 -12.11
C VAL A 375 3.89 6.24 -10.68
N GLU A 376 5.06 6.36 -10.08
CA GLU A 376 5.43 5.75 -8.81
C GLU A 376 5.78 6.83 -7.78
N MET A 377 5.04 6.89 -6.66
CA MET A 377 5.41 7.68 -5.47
C MET A 377 6.28 6.83 -4.55
N ARG A 378 7.49 7.30 -4.22
CA ARG A 378 8.53 6.50 -3.58
C ARG A 378 8.79 6.82 -2.10
N SER A 379 8.17 7.88 -1.56
CA SER A 379 8.35 8.23 -0.15
C SER A 379 7.62 7.32 0.85
N PRO A 380 6.41 6.80 0.60
CA PRO A 380 5.69 6.02 1.60
C PRO A 380 6.43 4.78 2.06
N ASP A 381 6.09 4.29 3.24
CA ASP A 381 6.65 3.08 3.84
C ASP A 381 5.57 2.23 4.55
N GLY A 382 5.97 1.09 5.10
CA GLY A 382 5.06 0.14 5.70
C GLY A 382 4.34 0.63 6.98
N SER A 383 4.67 1.81 7.51
CA SER A 383 3.95 2.41 8.64
C SER A 383 2.63 3.08 8.23
N ALA A 384 2.42 3.26 6.92
CA ALA A 384 1.26 3.97 6.37
C ALA A 384 -0.08 3.34 6.79
N ASP A 385 -1.07 4.21 7.03
CA ASP A 385 -2.47 3.80 6.91
C ASP A 385 -2.79 3.71 5.42
N LEU A 386 -3.01 2.50 4.94
CA LEU A 386 -3.11 2.21 3.51
C LEU A 386 -4.27 2.94 2.83
N TYR A 387 -5.42 2.99 3.49
CA TYR A 387 -6.60 3.67 2.94
C TYR A 387 -6.42 5.19 2.93
N GLN A 388 -5.88 5.76 4.01
CA GLN A 388 -5.61 7.20 4.08
C GLN A 388 -4.51 7.62 3.09
N LEU A 389 -3.47 6.80 2.91
CA LEU A 389 -2.41 7.05 1.93
C LEU A 389 -2.97 7.09 0.52
N LEU A 390 -3.74 6.09 0.12
CA LEU A 390 -4.33 6.03 -1.22
C LEU A 390 -5.37 7.14 -1.42
N ALA A 391 -6.14 7.49 -0.39
CA ALA A 391 -7.04 8.65 -0.42
C ALA A 391 -6.26 9.96 -0.62
N GLY A 392 -5.17 10.15 0.12
CA GLY A 392 -4.30 11.33 -0.02
C GLY A 392 -3.68 11.45 -1.42
N LEU A 393 -3.28 10.32 -2.02
CA LEU A 393 -2.75 10.28 -3.39
C LEU A 393 -3.83 10.55 -4.44
N ALA A 394 -5.04 10.02 -4.26
CA ALA A 394 -6.17 10.34 -5.14
C ALA A 394 -6.54 11.83 -5.07
N VAL A 395 -6.55 12.43 -3.86
CA VAL A 395 -6.72 13.88 -3.67
C VAL A 395 -5.60 14.66 -4.37
N ALA A 396 -4.34 14.24 -4.22
CA ALA A 396 -3.22 14.92 -4.86
C ALA A 396 -3.31 14.85 -6.39
N CYS A 397 -3.61 13.69 -6.95
CA CYS A 397 -3.81 13.56 -8.40
C CYS A 397 -4.98 14.43 -8.88
N ARG A 398 -6.14 14.41 -8.19
CA ARG A 398 -7.30 15.28 -8.51
C ARG A 398 -6.88 16.75 -8.52
N HIS A 399 -6.19 17.20 -7.46
CA HIS A 399 -5.73 18.58 -7.32
C HIS A 399 -4.95 19.07 -8.56
N GLY A 400 -4.12 18.20 -9.15
CA GLY A 400 -3.40 18.50 -10.38
C GLY A 400 -4.28 18.79 -11.62
N PHE A 401 -5.55 18.38 -11.61
CA PHE A 401 -6.53 18.73 -12.66
C PHE A 401 -7.26 20.04 -12.37
N GLU A 402 -7.23 20.53 -11.12
CA GLU A 402 -7.93 21.72 -10.67
C GLU A 402 -7.05 22.98 -10.70
N ILE A 403 -5.73 22.84 -10.61
CA ILE A 403 -4.80 23.97 -10.63
C ILE A 403 -4.40 24.37 -12.06
N GLU A 404 -4.49 25.66 -12.37
CA GLU A 404 -4.19 26.20 -13.70
C GLU A 404 -2.72 25.98 -14.12
N GLN A 405 -1.77 26.04 -13.16
CA GLN A 405 -0.33 25.94 -13.43
C GLN A 405 0.21 24.51 -13.39
N ALA A 406 -0.64 23.47 -13.45
CA ALA A 406 -0.24 22.07 -13.33
C ALA A 406 0.94 21.70 -14.26
N LEU A 407 0.86 22.05 -15.53
CA LEU A 407 1.90 21.71 -16.50
C LEU A 407 3.21 22.46 -16.25
N ASP A 408 3.16 23.69 -15.74
CA ASP A 408 4.36 24.46 -15.36
C ASP A 408 4.99 23.87 -14.10
N ILE A 409 4.19 23.41 -13.13
CA ILE A 409 4.68 22.70 -11.95
C ILE A 409 5.38 21.40 -12.39
N ALA A 410 4.73 20.58 -13.22
CA ALA A 410 5.35 19.38 -13.76
C ALA A 410 6.68 19.67 -14.48
N LYS A 411 6.74 20.74 -15.28
CA LYS A 411 7.95 21.13 -16.01
C LYS A 411 9.09 21.56 -15.08
N ARG A 412 8.82 22.43 -14.09
CA ARG A 412 9.87 22.95 -13.19
C ARG A 412 10.41 21.93 -12.20
N THR A 413 9.61 20.90 -11.86
CA THR A 413 9.99 19.82 -10.94
C THR A 413 10.57 18.59 -11.63
N TYR A 414 10.66 18.62 -12.96
CA TYR A 414 11.26 17.54 -13.75
C TYR A 414 12.77 17.50 -13.63
N VAL A 415 13.34 16.32 -13.38
CA VAL A 415 14.77 16.09 -13.25
C VAL A 415 15.20 14.87 -14.07
N ASN A 416 16.08 15.10 -15.04
CA ASN A 416 16.60 14.09 -15.95
C ASN A 416 18.02 13.60 -15.62
N VAL A 417 18.55 13.97 -14.45
CA VAL A 417 19.91 13.65 -14.00
C VAL A 417 19.87 13.01 -12.61
N ASN A 418 20.91 12.27 -12.25
CA ASN A 418 21.05 11.80 -10.88
C ASN A 418 21.37 12.98 -9.96
N ILE A 419 20.39 13.35 -9.09
CA ILE A 419 20.51 14.52 -8.19
C ILE A 419 21.53 14.31 -7.06
N HIS A 420 22.01 13.10 -6.84
CA HIS A 420 23.00 12.80 -5.80
C HIS A 420 24.45 12.99 -6.28
N GLN A 421 24.67 13.29 -7.56
CA GLN A 421 25.99 13.62 -8.08
C GLN A 421 26.37 15.06 -7.77
N LYS A 422 27.62 15.29 -7.32
CA LYS A 422 28.11 16.62 -6.91
C LYS A 422 27.91 17.72 -7.95
N GLU A 423 28.03 17.39 -9.23
CA GLU A 423 27.81 18.32 -10.35
C GLU A 423 26.37 18.82 -10.48
N ASN A 424 25.40 18.21 -9.79
CA ASN A 424 23.99 18.57 -9.82
C ASN A 424 23.50 19.24 -8.51
N GLU A 425 24.40 19.61 -7.59
CA GLU A 425 24.06 20.24 -6.31
C GLU A 425 23.20 21.52 -6.45
N ASP A 426 23.43 22.32 -7.47
CA ASP A 426 22.67 23.57 -7.66
C ASP A 426 21.21 23.28 -8.06
N LYS A 427 20.97 22.21 -8.82
CA LYS A 427 19.60 21.73 -9.12
C LYS A 427 18.92 21.21 -7.85
N LEU A 428 19.68 20.49 -7.03
CA LEU A 428 19.18 19.93 -5.77
C LEU A 428 18.75 21.06 -4.81
N LYS A 429 19.55 22.12 -4.68
CA LYS A 429 19.24 23.27 -3.79
C LYS A 429 17.99 24.04 -4.21
N ALA A 430 17.61 23.99 -5.47
CA ALA A 430 16.42 24.65 -6.00
C ALA A 430 15.12 23.86 -5.76
N LEU A 431 15.20 22.59 -5.35
CA LEU A 431 14.05 21.72 -5.11
C LEU A 431 13.54 21.86 -3.67
N ALA A 432 12.21 21.84 -3.50
CA ALA A 432 11.61 21.70 -2.19
C ALA A 432 11.99 20.35 -1.56
N GLN A 433 12.00 20.30 -0.23
CA GLN A 433 12.33 19.11 0.54
C GLN A 433 11.08 18.52 1.18
N LEU A 434 11.06 17.19 1.35
CA LEU A 434 10.08 16.53 2.21
C LEU A 434 10.35 16.88 3.69
N PRO A 435 9.34 16.81 4.56
CA PRO A 435 9.53 16.88 6.00
C PRO A 435 10.56 15.86 6.50
N ASP A 436 11.24 16.19 7.58
CA ASP A 436 12.26 15.36 8.23
C ASP A 436 11.83 14.78 9.57
N SER A 437 10.57 14.98 9.93
CA SER A 437 9.96 14.50 11.19
C SER A 437 8.44 14.40 11.06
N CYS A 438 7.81 13.61 11.92
CA CYS A 438 6.35 13.55 12.05
C CYS A 438 5.77 14.92 12.37
N ALA A 439 6.41 15.67 13.26
CA ALA A 439 5.98 17.00 13.63
C ALA A 439 6.00 17.97 12.43
N ALA A 440 7.05 17.94 11.59
CA ALA A 440 7.13 18.76 10.38
C ALA A 440 6.08 18.33 9.32
N SER A 441 5.85 17.03 9.19
CA SER A 441 4.79 16.47 8.33
C SER A 441 3.40 16.97 8.76
N ALA A 442 3.12 16.97 10.07
CA ALA A 442 1.88 17.52 10.62
C ALA A 442 1.69 19.02 10.29
N GLU A 443 2.76 19.79 10.28
CA GLU A 443 2.70 21.21 9.90
C GLU A 443 2.40 21.41 8.43
N CYS A 444 2.94 20.55 7.55
CA CYS A 444 2.63 20.54 6.12
C CYS A 444 1.15 20.23 5.88
N LEU A 445 0.65 19.16 6.50
CA LEU A 445 -0.76 18.79 6.41
C LEU A 445 -1.67 19.90 6.93
N GLN A 446 -1.34 20.54 8.07
CA GLN A 446 -2.11 21.65 8.63
C GLN A 446 -2.23 22.83 7.65
N LYS A 447 -1.15 23.13 6.91
CA LYS A 447 -1.13 24.24 5.93
C LYS A 447 -1.98 23.96 4.71
N GLN A 448 -2.05 22.71 4.27
CA GLN A 448 -2.72 22.30 3.03
C GLN A 448 -4.03 21.56 3.27
N ARG A 449 -4.52 21.50 4.52
CA ARG A 449 -5.69 20.71 4.92
C ARG A 449 -6.94 20.97 4.06
N ALA A 450 -7.15 22.22 3.63
CA ALA A 450 -8.31 22.61 2.83
C ALA A 450 -8.42 21.79 1.53
N VAL A 451 -7.31 21.39 0.91
CA VAL A 451 -7.32 20.56 -0.30
C VAL A 451 -7.78 19.14 0.01
N PHE A 452 -7.38 18.59 1.16
CA PHE A 452 -7.78 17.25 1.59
C PHE A 452 -9.22 17.19 2.10
N GLU A 453 -9.70 18.27 2.73
CA GLU A 453 -11.09 18.41 3.20
C GLU A 453 -12.08 18.73 2.08
N GLN A 454 -11.61 19.21 0.94
CA GLN A 454 -12.45 19.54 -0.22
C GLN A 454 -13.26 18.32 -0.67
N TYR A 455 -14.49 18.54 -1.10
CA TYR A 455 -15.48 17.50 -1.45
C TYR A 455 -15.83 16.56 -0.29
N ASN A 456 -15.59 16.98 0.96
CA ASN A 456 -15.79 16.19 2.17
C ASN A 456 -15.00 14.86 2.17
N VAL A 457 -13.82 14.82 1.52
CA VAL A 457 -13.00 13.61 1.45
C VAL A 457 -12.47 13.24 2.82
N PHE A 458 -11.61 14.09 3.40
CA PHE A 458 -11.18 13.92 4.79
C PHE A 458 -12.04 14.80 5.68
N SER A 459 -12.60 14.25 6.74
CA SER A 459 -13.32 15.09 7.72
C SER A 459 -12.32 15.95 8.52
N PRO A 460 -12.72 17.16 8.95
CA PRO A 460 -11.85 18.00 9.80
C PRO A 460 -11.37 17.26 11.06
N ALA A 461 -12.23 16.47 11.70
CA ALA A 461 -11.89 15.70 12.90
C ALA A 461 -10.81 14.65 12.62
N MET A 462 -10.85 14.00 11.45
CA MET A 462 -9.84 13.03 11.02
C MET A 462 -8.48 13.72 10.80
N ILE A 463 -8.45 14.83 10.07
CA ILE A 463 -7.23 15.63 9.87
C ILE A 463 -6.65 16.10 11.21
N ASP A 464 -7.48 16.60 12.11
CA ASP A 464 -7.05 17.03 13.46
C ASP A 464 -6.49 15.83 14.26
N GLY A 465 -7.09 14.66 14.14
CA GLY A 465 -6.62 13.42 14.77
C GLY A 465 -5.24 13.00 14.26
N ILE A 466 -5.03 13.02 12.95
CA ILE A 466 -3.73 12.71 12.32
C ILE A 466 -2.65 13.69 12.76
N ILE A 467 -2.94 15.00 12.70
CA ILE A 467 -2.01 16.05 13.13
C ILE A 467 -1.64 15.90 14.61
N ARG A 468 -2.63 15.62 15.46
CA ARG A 468 -2.40 15.38 16.90
C ARG A 468 -1.50 14.18 17.14
N LYS A 469 -1.77 13.05 16.46
CA LYS A 469 -0.94 11.83 16.54
C LYS A 469 0.50 12.12 16.11
N LEU A 470 0.71 12.75 14.97
CA LEU A 470 2.05 13.06 14.47
C LEU A 470 2.83 14.00 15.40
N ARG A 471 2.18 15.03 15.93
CA ARG A 471 2.79 15.95 16.90
C ARG A 471 3.12 15.28 18.24
N SER A 472 2.38 14.26 18.65
CA SER A 472 2.60 13.55 19.93
C SER A 472 3.91 12.77 20.00
N TYR A 473 4.58 12.57 18.86
CA TYR A 473 5.89 11.92 18.82
C TYR A 473 7.03 12.85 19.29
N GLU A 474 6.84 14.17 19.24
CA GLU A 474 7.82 15.19 19.68
C GLU A 474 9.22 14.99 19.04
N ASP A 475 9.24 14.58 17.76
CA ASP A 475 10.42 14.04 17.06
C ASP A 475 11.22 15.07 16.25
N LYS A 476 10.99 16.37 16.43
CA LYS A 476 11.66 17.44 15.64
C LYS A 476 13.18 17.38 15.66
N THR A 477 13.76 17.01 16.79
CA THR A 477 15.23 16.92 16.97
C THR A 477 15.72 15.49 17.03
N LEU A 478 14.82 14.52 17.05
CA LEU A 478 15.12 13.10 17.32
C LEU A 478 16.22 12.52 16.42
N ARG A 479 16.22 12.89 15.14
CA ARG A 479 17.23 12.43 14.18
C ARG A 479 18.63 12.96 14.53
N ALA A 480 18.75 14.24 14.93
CA ALA A 480 20.01 14.80 15.39
C ALA A 480 20.42 14.24 16.76
N ASP A 481 19.47 14.03 17.64
CA ASP A 481 19.70 13.51 18.99
C ASP A 481 20.22 12.05 18.97
N LEU A 482 19.84 11.27 17.96
CA LEU A 482 20.26 9.87 17.77
C LEU A 482 21.44 9.69 16.80
N GLU A 483 21.98 10.78 16.25
CA GLU A 483 23.17 10.72 15.41
C GLU A 483 24.36 10.17 16.20
N GLY A 484 24.98 9.10 15.66
CA GLY A 484 26.10 8.42 16.32
C GLY A 484 25.72 7.53 17.52
N LYS A 485 24.43 7.30 17.77
CA LYS A 485 23.92 6.47 18.87
C LYS A 485 23.11 5.26 18.34
N PRO A 486 23.78 4.23 17.81
CA PRO A 486 23.10 3.11 17.16
C PRO A 486 22.23 2.28 18.12
N GLU A 487 22.59 2.19 19.41
CA GLU A 487 21.80 1.44 20.40
C GLU A 487 20.48 2.13 20.70
N GLU A 488 20.49 3.46 20.94
CA GLU A 488 19.27 4.24 21.16
C GLU A 488 18.37 4.25 19.90
N MET A 489 18.97 4.25 18.72
CA MET A 489 18.23 4.11 17.46
C MET A 489 17.56 2.74 17.36
N LEU A 490 18.22 1.68 17.76
CA LEU A 490 17.67 0.32 17.74
C LEU A 490 16.50 0.19 18.71
N GLU A 491 16.59 0.80 19.90
CA GLU A 491 15.48 0.86 20.86
C GLU A 491 14.26 1.57 20.26
N LEU A 492 14.47 2.69 19.56
CA LEU A 492 13.39 3.39 18.85
C LEU A 492 12.74 2.50 17.78
N VAL A 493 13.56 1.80 16.99
CA VAL A 493 13.06 0.88 15.97
C VAL A 493 12.23 -0.24 16.59
N HIS A 494 12.70 -0.83 17.69
CA HIS A 494 11.95 -1.88 18.40
C HIS A 494 10.59 -1.42 18.89
N LYS A 495 10.44 -0.16 19.31
CA LYS A 495 9.17 0.43 19.71
C LYS A 495 8.14 0.44 18.58
N TYR A 496 8.59 0.60 17.32
CA TYR A 496 7.75 0.67 16.13
C TYR A 496 7.90 -0.53 15.20
N PHE A 497 8.55 -1.59 15.67
CA PHE A 497 8.92 -2.75 14.85
C PHE A 497 7.72 -3.41 14.14
N HIS A 498 6.58 -3.44 14.80
CA HIS A 498 5.33 -4.01 14.27
C HIS A 498 4.31 -2.94 13.86
N CYS A 499 4.80 -1.80 13.36
CA CYS A 499 3.95 -0.74 12.84
C CYS A 499 3.16 -1.17 11.58
N GLY A 500 2.00 -0.57 11.37
CA GLY A 500 1.18 -0.67 10.16
C GLY A 500 0.41 -1.98 9.98
#